data_513d15e363fc5bf0c9b954502e6f8144
#
_entry.id   513d15e363fc5bf0c9b954502e6f8144
#
_cell.length_a   1.000
_cell.length_b   1.000
_cell.length_c   1.000
_cell.angle_alpha   90.00
_cell.angle_beta   90.00
_cell.angle_gamma   90.00
#
_symmetry.space_group_name_H-M   'P 1'
#
loop_
_entity.id
_entity.type
_entity.pdbx_description
1 polymer ?
#
loop_
_entity_poly.entity_id
_entity_poly.type
_entity_poly.pdbx_seq_one_letter_code
_entity_poly.pdbx_strand_id
1 'polypeptide(L)'
;MKDRYGRTIKYLRLSVTDLCNCRCVYCMGENGVPRLPHSAILSFEEIEEIVRAAVSLGVTKVRLTGGEPLVRRGIDELVRRLRGIEGVEELAMTTNGARLAEYAEALKEAGLDRLNVSLDTLDPEKFRRITRIGELRDTLDGLDAARRAGFERIKLNTVLMGGVNDDEIAEIAALAKDGAFDVRFIELMPIGECTDWDRRRFLPAERVLEYLPKGERVPSGGVAELWRPAGFRGTVGLIRPLSQRFCADCD
;
A
#
# COMPACT_ATOMS: atom_id res chain seq x y z
N MET A 1 8.20 10.98 -19.69
CA MET A 1 7.05 10.99 -20.64
C MET A 1 6.01 11.99 -20.14
N LYS A 2 5.39 12.77 -21.03
CA LYS A 2 4.25 13.65 -20.67
C LYS A 2 2.97 13.05 -21.21
N ASP A 3 1.91 13.06 -20.41
CA ASP A 3 0.58 12.65 -20.86
C ASP A 3 -0.17 13.80 -21.57
N ARG A 4 -1.40 13.52 -22.05
CA ARG A 4 -2.24 14.52 -22.72
C ARG A 4 -2.69 15.70 -21.83
N TYR A 5 -2.48 15.62 -20.53
CA TYR A 5 -2.77 16.68 -19.55
C TYR A 5 -1.51 17.46 -19.15
N GLY A 6 -0.35 17.18 -19.77
CA GLY A 6 0.93 17.84 -19.50
C GLY A 6 1.64 17.32 -18.25
N ARG A 7 1.14 16.26 -17.60
CA ARG A 7 1.77 15.66 -16.42
C ARG A 7 2.99 14.84 -16.84
N THR A 8 4.05 14.94 -16.05
CA THR A 8 5.24 14.09 -16.25
C THR A 8 5.04 12.78 -15.49
N ILE A 9 4.82 11.70 -16.21
CA ILE A 9 4.68 10.36 -15.62
C ILE A 9 6.06 9.84 -15.23
N LYS A 10 6.27 9.66 -13.94
CA LYS A 10 7.53 9.17 -13.33
C LYS A 10 7.36 7.88 -12.55
N TYR A 11 6.15 7.39 -12.42
CA TYR A 11 5.80 6.31 -11.51
C TYR A 11 5.14 5.15 -12.25
N LEU A 12 5.67 3.93 -12.03
CA LEU A 12 5.13 2.68 -12.55
C LEU A 12 4.65 1.80 -11.38
N ARG A 13 3.40 1.35 -11.44
CA ARG A 13 2.90 0.28 -10.57
C ARG A 13 2.82 -1.01 -11.35
N LEU A 14 3.45 -2.05 -10.84
CA LEU A 14 3.58 -3.33 -11.52
C LEU A 14 3.01 -4.45 -10.65
N SER A 15 1.97 -5.10 -11.14
CA SER A 15 1.43 -6.31 -10.52
C SER A 15 2.32 -7.49 -10.88
N VAL A 16 2.89 -8.15 -9.87
CA VAL A 16 3.81 -9.28 -10.09
C VAL A 16 3.12 -10.64 -9.96
N THR A 17 1.89 -10.68 -9.48
CA THR A 17 1.09 -11.89 -9.32
C THR A 17 -0.39 -11.55 -9.14
N ASP A 18 -1.27 -12.45 -9.55
CA ASP A 18 -2.70 -12.44 -9.26
C ASP A 18 -3.05 -13.10 -7.91
N LEU A 19 -2.13 -13.92 -7.37
CA LEU A 19 -2.33 -14.67 -6.15
C LEU A 19 -2.24 -13.77 -4.91
N CYS A 20 -3.09 -14.04 -3.91
CA CYS A 20 -3.05 -13.40 -2.60
C CYS A 20 -3.31 -14.44 -1.51
N ASN A 21 -2.69 -14.27 -0.35
CA ASN A 21 -2.92 -15.06 0.85
C ASN A 21 -4.01 -14.46 1.78
N CYS A 22 -4.67 -13.39 1.35
CA CYS A 22 -5.87 -12.82 1.97
C CYS A 22 -7.04 -12.82 0.99
N ARG A 23 -8.26 -12.59 1.49
CA ARG A 23 -9.52 -12.48 0.74
C ARG A 23 -10.32 -11.28 1.23
N CYS A 24 -9.67 -10.11 1.27
CA CYS A 24 -10.29 -8.93 1.85
C CYS A 24 -11.63 -8.61 1.21
N VAL A 25 -12.64 -8.38 2.08
CA VAL A 25 -14.07 -8.21 1.72
C VAL A 25 -14.31 -7.11 0.70
N TYR A 26 -13.42 -6.12 0.62
CA TYR A 26 -13.51 -5.01 -0.33
C TYR A 26 -12.65 -5.21 -1.60
N CYS A 27 -11.88 -6.29 -1.69
CA CYS A 27 -10.89 -6.47 -2.75
C CYS A 27 -11.23 -7.63 -3.69
N MET A 28 -11.53 -8.80 -3.15
CA MET A 28 -11.82 -9.98 -3.96
C MET A 28 -12.85 -10.90 -3.30
N GLY A 29 -13.48 -11.72 -4.11
CA GLY A 29 -14.44 -12.71 -3.66
C GLY A 29 -13.86 -13.73 -2.69
N GLU A 30 -14.72 -14.39 -1.94
CA GLU A 30 -14.35 -15.38 -0.93
C GLU A 30 -13.52 -16.53 -1.51
N ASN A 31 -13.84 -16.94 -2.74
CA ASN A 31 -13.12 -17.99 -3.46
C ASN A 31 -11.82 -17.53 -4.13
N GLY A 32 -11.48 -16.22 -3.98
CA GLY A 32 -10.33 -15.62 -4.65
C GLY A 32 -10.56 -15.39 -6.14
N VAL A 33 -9.47 -15.29 -6.89
CA VAL A 33 -9.49 -15.15 -8.35
C VAL A 33 -9.19 -16.50 -9.02
N PRO A 34 -9.76 -16.79 -10.21
CA PRO A 34 -9.34 -17.96 -11.00
C PRO A 34 -7.83 -17.92 -11.26
N ARG A 35 -7.15 -19.03 -11.03
CA ARG A 35 -5.71 -19.10 -11.28
C ARG A 35 -5.43 -18.97 -12.78
N LEU A 36 -4.60 -17.99 -13.11
CA LEU A 36 -4.07 -17.85 -14.45
C LEU A 36 -2.99 -18.92 -14.71
N PRO A 37 -2.85 -19.40 -15.95
CA PRO A 37 -1.73 -20.27 -16.30
C PRO A 37 -0.41 -19.50 -16.16
N HIS A 38 0.68 -20.22 -15.88
CA HIS A 38 2.01 -19.60 -15.70
C HIS A 38 2.43 -18.73 -16.90
N SER A 39 2.02 -19.11 -18.11
CA SER A 39 2.29 -18.36 -19.34
C SER A 39 1.56 -17.02 -19.45
N ALA A 40 0.57 -16.76 -18.59
CA ALA A 40 -0.14 -15.48 -18.53
C ALA A 40 0.43 -14.54 -17.46
N ILE A 41 1.37 -15.02 -16.65
CA ILE A 41 2.04 -14.22 -15.61
C ILE A 41 3.45 -13.86 -16.12
N LEU A 42 3.76 -12.58 -16.14
CA LEU A 42 5.07 -12.10 -16.61
C LEU A 42 6.22 -12.78 -15.85
N SER A 43 7.23 -13.25 -16.58
CA SER A 43 8.50 -13.70 -16.00
C SER A 43 9.29 -12.54 -15.40
N PHE A 44 10.35 -12.82 -14.65
CA PHE A 44 11.21 -11.76 -14.11
C PHE A 44 11.97 -11.03 -15.23
N GLU A 45 12.32 -11.74 -16.27
CA GLU A 45 12.97 -11.20 -17.47
C GLU A 45 12.05 -10.22 -18.19
N GLU A 46 10.80 -10.60 -18.43
CA GLU A 46 9.79 -9.71 -19.05
C GLU A 46 9.51 -8.46 -18.19
N ILE A 47 9.43 -8.63 -16.85
CA ILE A 47 9.27 -7.52 -15.91
C ILE A 47 10.46 -6.56 -16.00
N GLU A 48 11.69 -7.09 -16.05
CA GLU A 48 12.91 -6.32 -16.18
C GLU A 48 12.93 -5.52 -17.50
N GLU A 49 12.55 -6.13 -18.61
CA GLU A 49 12.44 -5.46 -19.92
C GLU A 49 11.40 -4.33 -19.89
N ILE A 50 10.23 -4.57 -19.29
CA ILE A 50 9.17 -3.55 -19.13
C ILE A 50 9.71 -2.37 -18.31
N VAL A 51 10.42 -2.64 -17.20
CA VAL A 51 10.95 -1.57 -16.35
C VAL A 51 12.05 -0.78 -17.08
N ARG A 52 12.95 -1.46 -17.82
CA ARG A 52 13.98 -0.78 -18.65
C ARG A 52 13.34 0.13 -19.71
N ALA A 53 12.30 -0.36 -20.38
CA ALA A 53 11.55 0.44 -21.34
C ALA A 53 10.84 1.63 -20.68
N ALA A 54 10.24 1.44 -19.50
CA ALA A 54 9.62 2.52 -18.75
C ALA A 54 10.64 3.59 -18.31
N VAL A 55 11.82 3.17 -17.85
CA VAL A 55 12.92 4.07 -17.48
C VAL A 55 13.40 4.89 -18.68
N SER A 56 13.53 4.28 -19.86
CA SER A 56 13.91 5.02 -21.09
C SER A 56 12.89 6.10 -21.47
N LEU A 57 11.63 5.97 -21.02
CA LEU A 57 10.56 6.96 -21.18
C LEU A 57 10.49 8.00 -20.03
N GLY A 58 11.39 7.90 -19.03
CA GLY A 58 11.51 8.84 -17.92
C GLY A 58 10.80 8.42 -16.62
N VAL A 59 10.40 7.15 -16.49
CA VAL A 59 9.96 6.59 -15.21
C VAL A 59 11.17 6.41 -14.30
N THR A 60 11.08 6.87 -13.06
CA THR A 60 12.18 6.77 -12.06
C THR A 60 11.73 6.04 -10.80
N LYS A 61 10.43 5.80 -10.64
CA LYS A 61 9.87 5.14 -9.46
C LYS A 61 9.08 3.90 -9.87
N VAL A 62 9.39 2.78 -9.22
CA VAL A 62 8.70 1.51 -9.46
C VAL A 62 8.08 1.01 -8.15
N ARG A 63 6.84 0.54 -8.23
CA ARG A 63 6.19 -0.11 -7.10
C ARG A 63 5.69 -1.49 -7.48
N LEU A 64 6.20 -2.47 -6.76
CA LEU A 64 5.72 -3.84 -6.84
C LEU A 64 4.42 -3.99 -6.05
N THR A 65 3.46 -4.63 -6.67
CA THR A 65 2.14 -4.93 -6.11
C THR A 65 1.62 -6.22 -6.75
N GLY A 66 0.33 -6.48 -6.70
CA GLY A 66 -0.29 -7.65 -7.32
C GLY A 66 -1.55 -8.03 -6.57
N GLY A 67 -1.80 -9.32 -6.41
CA GLY A 67 -2.54 -9.82 -5.27
C GLY A 67 -1.70 -9.54 -4.01
N GLU A 68 -0.81 -10.44 -3.65
CA GLU A 68 0.20 -10.19 -2.62
C GLU A 68 1.61 -10.52 -3.19
N PRO A 69 2.50 -9.53 -3.34
CA PRO A 69 3.81 -9.78 -3.96
C PRO A 69 4.67 -10.78 -3.20
N LEU A 70 4.55 -10.88 -1.87
CA LEU A 70 5.35 -11.80 -1.05
C LEU A 70 4.94 -13.27 -1.19
N VAL A 71 3.86 -13.60 -1.93
CA VAL A 71 3.55 -14.99 -2.28
C VAL A 71 4.31 -15.46 -3.52
N ARG A 72 4.87 -14.54 -4.32
CA ARG A 72 5.67 -14.88 -5.48
C ARG A 72 7.07 -15.30 -5.05
N ARG A 73 7.46 -16.54 -5.39
CA ARG A 73 8.80 -17.05 -5.08
C ARG A 73 9.88 -16.23 -5.77
N GLY A 74 10.98 -15.94 -5.06
CA GLY A 74 12.12 -15.19 -5.60
C GLY A 74 11.84 -13.70 -5.76
N ILE A 75 10.86 -13.15 -5.06
CA ILE A 75 10.51 -11.73 -5.14
C ILE A 75 11.69 -10.82 -4.73
N ASP A 76 12.53 -11.25 -3.82
CA ASP A 76 13.78 -10.59 -3.42
C ASP A 76 14.79 -10.54 -4.57
N GLU A 77 14.90 -11.61 -5.37
CA GLU A 77 15.73 -11.61 -6.57
C GLU A 77 15.19 -10.64 -7.62
N LEU A 78 13.86 -10.58 -7.82
CA LEU A 78 13.28 -9.56 -8.69
C LEU A 78 13.61 -8.15 -8.22
N VAL A 79 13.49 -7.88 -6.90
CA VAL A 79 13.86 -6.58 -6.31
C VAL A 79 15.33 -6.24 -6.64
N ARG A 80 16.25 -7.19 -6.46
CA ARG A 80 17.68 -7.01 -6.76
C ARG A 80 17.93 -6.69 -8.24
N ARG A 81 17.29 -7.42 -9.17
CA ARG A 81 17.38 -7.15 -10.61
C ARG A 81 16.89 -5.76 -10.96
N LEU A 82 15.71 -5.37 -10.44
CA LEU A 82 15.15 -4.05 -10.72
C LEU A 82 15.97 -2.91 -10.12
N ARG A 83 16.58 -3.11 -8.94
CA ARG A 83 17.52 -2.15 -8.35
C ARG A 83 18.77 -1.96 -9.20
N GLY A 84 19.22 -2.98 -9.90
CA GLY A 84 20.34 -2.93 -10.83
C GLY A 84 20.07 -2.15 -12.13
N ILE A 85 18.84 -1.73 -12.40
CA ILE A 85 18.50 -0.93 -13.58
C ILE A 85 18.86 0.53 -13.33
N GLU A 86 19.81 1.05 -14.09
CA GLU A 86 20.19 2.48 -14.06
C GLU A 86 18.97 3.35 -14.38
N GLY A 87 18.69 4.36 -13.54
CA GLY A 87 17.54 5.25 -13.66
C GLY A 87 16.35 4.89 -12.74
N VAL A 88 16.35 3.72 -12.07
CA VAL A 88 15.41 3.43 -11.00
C VAL A 88 15.88 4.10 -9.71
N GLU A 89 15.27 5.24 -9.38
CA GLU A 89 15.60 6.04 -8.20
C GLU A 89 14.90 5.53 -6.93
N GLU A 90 13.64 5.10 -7.04
CA GLU A 90 12.85 4.59 -5.92
C GLU A 90 12.19 3.25 -6.29
N LEU A 91 12.44 2.23 -5.47
CA LEU A 91 11.78 0.93 -5.57
C LEU A 91 10.96 0.67 -4.30
N ALA A 92 9.65 0.51 -4.46
CA ALA A 92 8.72 0.34 -3.36
C ALA A 92 7.90 -0.95 -3.51
N MET A 93 7.32 -1.41 -2.42
CA MET A 93 6.39 -2.54 -2.43
C MET A 93 5.13 -2.21 -1.63
N THR A 94 3.97 -2.68 -2.12
CA THR A 94 2.72 -2.71 -1.35
C THR A 94 2.41 -4.15 -1.01
N THR A 95 2.21 -4.43 0.27
CA THR A 95 2.00 -5.79 0.82
C THR A 95 0.95 -5.77 1.94
N ASN A 96 0.32 -6.90 2.18
CA ASN A 96 -0.51 -7.09 3.39
C ASN A 96 0.33 -7.38 4.65
N GLY A 97 1.64 -7.57 4.50
CA GLY A 97 2.59 -7.74 5.60
C GLY A 97 2.66 -9.14 6.21
N ALA A 98 1.72 -10.04 5.91
CA ALA A 98 1.62 -11.34 6.58
C ALA A 98 2.86 -12.24 6.40
N ARG A 99 3.62 -12.04 5.32
CA ARG A 99 4.88 -12.76 5.10
C ARG A 99 6.12 -11.88 5.22
N LEU A 100 5.95 -10.65 5.66
CA LEU A 100 7.04 -9.69 5.70
C LEU A 100 8.13 -10.10 6.71
N ALA A 101 7.76 -10.80 7.78
CA ALA A 101 8.73 -11.35 8.74
C ALA A 101 9.75 -12.31 8.09
N GLU A 102 9.34 -13.03 7.03
CA GLU A 102 10.21 -13.96 6.30
C GLU A 102 11.14 -13.24 5.31
N TYR A 103 10.73 -12.07 4.81
CA TYR A 103 11.36 -11.42 3.65
C TYR A 103 12.02 -10.08 3.96
N ALA A 104 11.74 -9.44 5.11
CA ALA A 104 12.13 -8.05 5.36
C ALA A 104 13.62 -7.79 5.18
N GLU A 105 14.48 -8.65 5.74
CA GLU A 105 15.93 -8.53 5.64
C GLU A 105 16.41 -8.70 4.19
N ALA A 106 16.00 -9.77 3.52
CA ALA A 106 16.35 -10.05 2.13
C ALA A 106 15.89 -8.95 1.16
N LEU A 107 14.69 -8.38 1.38
CA LEU A 107 14.18 -7.27 0.58
C LEU A 107 15.00 -5.99 0.80
N LYS A 108 15.41 -5.72 2.04
CA LYS A 108 16.26 -4.56 2.36
C LYS A 108 17.63 -4.71 1.72
N GLU A 109 18.27 -5.86 1.85
CA GLU A 109 19.55 -6.19 1.23
C GLU A 109 19.48 -6.16 -0.32
N ALA A 110 18.34 -6.59 -0.89
CA ALA A 110 18.09 -6.51 -2.32
C ALA A 110 17.92 -5.06 -2.84
N GLY A 111 17.81 -4.08 -1.94
CA GLY A 111 17.71 -2.66 -2.28
C GLY A 111 16.29 -2.13 -2.41
N LEU A 112 15.31 -2.74 -1.74
CA LEU A 112 13.96 -2.16 -1.61
C LEU A 112 14.03 -0.93 -0.71
N ASP A 113 13.54 0.22 -1.18
CA ASP A 113 13.62 1.47 -0.43
C ASP A 113 12.45 1.63 0.54
N ARG A 114 11.23 1.25 0.12
CA ARG A 114 10.02 1.64 0.85
C ARG A 114 8.96 0.54 0.87
N LEU A 115 8.29 0.46 2.02
CA LEU A 115 7.15 -0.43 2.22
C LEU A 115 5.86 0.38 2.43
N ASN A 116 4.79 -0.08 1.78
CA ASN A 116 3.42 0.26 2.11
C ASN A 116 2.75 -1.02 2.60
N VAL A 117 2.31 -1.03 3.85
CA VAL A 117 1.65 -2.20 4.45
C VAL A 117 0.18 -1.90 4.68
N SER A 118 -0.68 -2.80 4.24
CA SER A 118 -2.12 -2.68 4.48
C SER A 118 -2.44 -3.14 5.90
N LEU A 119 -3.09 -2.26 6.68
CA LEU A 119 -3.51 -2.53 8.05
C LEU A 119 -4.82 -1.80 8.32
N ASP A 120 -5.93 -2.53 8.23
CA ASP A 120 -7.26 -1.92 8.30
C ASP A 120 -7.83 -1.86 9.73
N THR A 121 -7.26 -2.61 10.68
CA THR A 121 -7.73 -2.70 12.07
C THR A 121 -6.61 -3.22 12.97
N LEU A 122 -6.70 -2.90 14.26
CA LEU A 122 -5.85 -3.43 15.33
C LEU A 122 -6.56 -4.52 16.16
N ASP A 123 -7.82 -4.80 15.86
CA ASP A 123 -8.62 -5.86 16.48
C ASP A 123 -8.45 -7.18 15.69
N PRO A 124 -7.99 -8.29 16.32
CA PRO A 124 -7.76 -9.56 15.64
C PRO A 124 -9.05 -10.18 15.02
N GLU A 125 -10.20 -10.00 15.68
CA GLU A 125 -11.46 -10.55 15.16
C GLU A 125 -11.95 -9.74 13.95
N LYS A 126 -11.86 -8.40 14.02
CA LYS A 126 -12.16 -7.54 12.86
C LYS A 126 -11.19 -7.83 11.71
N PHE A 127 -9.89 -8.00 12.00
CA PHE A 127 -8.90 -8.35 10.99
C PHE A 127 -9.27 -9.63 10.24
N ARG A 128 -9.62 -10.69 10.99
CA ARG A 128 -10.08 -11.95 10.39
C ARG A 128 -11.36 -11.77 9.58
N ARG A 129 -12.31 -10.96 10.04
CA ARG A 129 -13.55 -10.66 9.29
C ARG A 129 -13.26 -9.89 8.01
N ILE A 130 -12.36 -8.92 8.05
CA ILE A 130 -11.98 -8.11 6.88
C ILE A 130 -11.18 -8.93 5.87
N THR A 131 -10.16 -9.67 6.32
CA THR A 131 -9.25 -10.44 5.44
C THR A 131 -9.75 -11.83 5.10
N ARG A 132 -10.76 -12.34 5.82
CA ARG A 132 -11.34 -13.70 5.81
C ARG A 132 -10.40 -14.82 6.26
N ILE A 133 -9.14 -14.79 5.88
CA ILE A 133 -8.15 -15.86 6.14
C ILE A 133 -6.82 -15.37 6.72
N GLY A 134 -6.65 -14.07 6.94
CA GLY A 134 -5.42 -13.51 7.52
C GLY A 134 -5.45 -13.46 9.05
N GLU A 135 -4.26 -13.40 9.64
CA GLU A 135 -4.06 -13.16 11.07
C GLU A 135 -3.36 -11.83 11.29
N LEU A 136 -3.89 -11.00 12.21
CA LEU A 136 -3.31 -9.69 12.53
C LEU A 136 -1.87 -9.81 13.02
N ARG A 137 -1.60 -10.83 13.83
CA ARG A 137 -0.28 -11.07 14.40
C ARG A 137 0.80 -11.19 13.34
N ASP A 138 0.53 -11.91 12.23
CA ASP A 138 1.50 -12.08 11.15
C ASP A 138 1.90 -10.73 10.54
N THR A 139 0.91 -9.83 10.35
CA THR A 139 1.17 -8.48 9.84
C THR A 139 1.98 -7.64 10.84
N LEU A 140 1.66 -7.70 12.14
CA LEU A 140 2.40 -6.96 13.18
C LEU A 140 3.82 -7.48 13.33
N ASP A 141 4.03 -8.80 13.37
CA ASP A 141 5.37 -9.43 13.40
C ASP A 141 6.18 -9.03 12.14
N GLY A 142 5.49 -8.93 10.99
CA GLY A 142 6.08 -8.43 9.74
C GLY A 142 6.51 -6.96 9.82
N LEU A 143 5.73 -6.09 10.43
CA LEU A 143 6.08 -4.68 10.64
C LEU A 143 7.29 -4.55 11.56
N ASP A 144 7.35 -5.33 12.63
CA ASP A 144 8.49 -5.35 13.54
C ASP A 144 9.76 -5.87 12.86
N ALA A 145 9.66 -6.91 12.03
CA ALA A 145 10.78 -7.41 11.23
C ALA A 145 11.29 -6.35 10.24
N ALA A 146 10.38 -5.65 9.56
CA ALA A 146 10.74 -4.58 8.64
C ALA A 146 11.49 -3.44 9.34
N ARG A 147 11.06 -3.05 10.53
CA ARG A 147 11.77 -2.05 11.33
C ARG A 147 13.18 -2.52 11.73
N ARG A 148 13.31 -3.77 12.18
CA ARG A 148 14.64 -4.36 12.51
C ARG A 148 15.55 -4.43 11.31
N ALA A 149 15.01 -4.71 10.12
CA ALA A 149 15.74 -4.71 8.86
C ALA A 149 16.15 -3.30 8.36
N GLY A 150 15.74 -2.23 9.06
CA GLY A 150 16.14 -0.85 8.75
C GLY A 150 15.26 -0.15 7.74
N PHE A 151 13.98 -0.53 7.60
CA PHE A 151 13.01 0.29 6.90
C PHE A 151 12.55 1.44 7.81
N GLU A 152 13.04 2.65 7.54
CA GLU A 152 12.83 3.81 8.42
C GLU A 152 11.43 4.44 8.30
N ARG A 153 10.82 4.37 7.11
CA ARG A 153 9.52 4.98 6.83
C ARG A 153 8.59 3.98 6.17
N ILE A 154 7.86 3.27 7.00
CA ILE A 154 6.82 2.36 6.55
C ILE A 154 5.50 3.13 6.50
N LYS A 155 4.79 3.02 5.37
CA LYS A 155 3.45 3.58 5.24
C LYS A 155 2.41 2.52 5.56
N LEU A 156 1.55 2.82 6.52
CA LEU A 156 0.38 1.99 6.82
C LEU A 156 -0.81 2.54 6.04
N ASN A 157 -1.45 1.70 5.25
CA ASN A 157 -2.64 2.05 4.49
C ASN A 157 -3.85 1.37 5.14
N THR A 158 -4.84 2.16 5.50
CA THR A 158 -6.10 1.74 6.12
C THR A 158 -7.26 2.15 5.24
N VAL A 159 -8.02 1.20 4.72
CA VAL A 159 -9.27 1.47 4.02
C VAL A 159 -10.36 1.74 5.05
N LEU A 160 -10.95 2.94 5.01
CA LEU A 160 -12.03 3.32 5.92
C LEU A 160 -13.34 2.66 5.53
N MET A 161 -13.96 1.96 6.46
CA MET A 161 -15.20 1.23 6.30
C MET A 161 -16.17 1.58 7.43
N GLY A 162 -17.16 2.43 7.15
CA GLY A 162 -18.16 2.86 8.13
C GLY A 162 -18.88 1.68 8.79
N GLY A 163 -18.98 1.70 10.12
CA GLY A 163 -19.52 0.65 10.95
C GLY A 163 -18.67 -0.63 11.01
N VAL A 164 -17.40 -0.57 10.60
CA VAL A 164 -16.45 -1.69 10.66
C VAL A 164 -15.20 -1.34 11.43
N ASN A 165 -14.46 -0.29 11.01
CA ASN A 165 -13.20 0.13 11.61
C ASN A 165 -13.14 1.63 11.92
N ASP A 166 -14.23 2.34 11.81
CA ASP A 166 -14.34 3.78 12.12
C ASP A 166 -14.18 4.08 13.62
N ASP A 167 -14.40 3.10 14.47
CA ASP A 167 -14.17 3.18 15.92
C ASP A 167 -12.68 3.09 16.31
N GLU A 168 -11.80 2.67 15.39
CA GLU A 168 -10.35 2.52 15.63
C GLU A 168 -9.50 3.65 15.02
N ILE A 169 -10.11 4.68 14.44
CA ILE A 169 -9.38 5.76 13.74
C ILE A 169 -8.30 6.38 14.62
N ALA A 170 -8.63 6.71 15.88
CA ALA A 170 -7.67 7.32 16.80
C ALA A 170 -6.49 6.40 17.12
N GLU A 171 -6.73 5.11 17.34
CA GLU A 171 -5.73 4.12 17.69
C GLU A 171 -4.80 3.82 16.51
N ILE A 172 -5.36 3.63 15.32
CA ILE A 172 -4.59 3.42 14.10
C ILE A 172 -3.74 4.67 13.79
N ALA A 173 -4.31 5.86 13.89
CA ALA A 173 -3.56 7.10 13.69
C ALA A 173 -2.41 7.26 14.69
N ALA A 174 -2.59 6.80 15.95
CA ALA A 174 -1.56 6.87 16.98
C ALA A 174 -0.29 6.07 16.65
N LEU A 175 -0.34 5.12 15.71
CA LEU A 175 0.84 4.41 15.20
C LEU A 175 1.86 5.37 14.54
N ALA A 176 1.41 6.55 14.10
CA ALA A 176 2.31 7.57 13.56
C ALA A 176 3.02 8.41 14.64
N LYS A 177 2.69 8.24 15.94
CA LYS A 177 3.13 9.13 17.00
C LYS A 177 4.65 9.16 17.19
N ASP A 178 5.30 8.03 17.16
CA ASP A 178 6.75 7.93 17.36
C ASP A 178 7.57 8.14 16.06
N GLY A 179 6.90 8.27 14.92
CA GLY A 179 7.51 8.50 13.61
C GLY A 179 8.02 7.23 12.91
N ALA A 180 7.79 6.05 13.49
CA ALA A 180 8.14 4.78 12.84
C ALA A 180 7.24 4.50 11.62
N PHE A 181 6.01 5.03 11.66
CA PHE A 181 5.03 4.86 10.60
C PHE A 181 4.47 6.21 10.13
N ASP A 182 4.09 6.27 8.84
CA ASP A 182 3.18 7.25 8.29
C ASP A 182 1.85 6.52 8.01
N VAL A 183 0.76 6.95 8.64
CA VAL A 183 -0.56 6.31 8.47
C VAL A 183 -1.33 7.01 7.37
N ARG A 184 -2.04 6.25 6.54
CA ARG A 184 -2.89 6.76 5.46
C ARG A 184 -4.27 6.13 5.51
N PHE A 185 -5.27 6.97 5.67
CA PHE A 185 -6.67 6.57 5.58
C PHE A 185 -7.17 6.80 4.16
N ILE A 186 -7.78 5.76 3.59
CA ILE A 186 -8.22 5.71 2.20
C ILE A 186 -9.73 5.50 2.18
N GLU A 187 -10.46 6.35 1.49
CA GLU A 187 -11.88 6.15 1.27
C GLU A 187 -12.15 4.85 0.52
N LEU A 188 -13.08 4.07 1.01
CA LEU A 188 -13.57 2.88 0.33
C LEU A 188 -14.20 3.26 -1.02
N MET A 189 -13.68 2.68 -2.10
CA MET A 189 -14.19 2.89 -3.45
C MET A 189 -15.13 1.76 -3.86
N PRO A 190 -16.26 2.05 -4.56
CA PRO A 190 -17.18 1.04 -5.06
C PRO A 190 -16.62 0.36 -6.32
N ILE A 191 -15.54 -0.40 -6.16
CA ILE A 191 -14.86 -1.13 -7.23
C ILE A 191 -14.68 -2.59 -6.83
N GLY A 192 -14.53 -3.49 -7.82
CA GLY A 192 -14.39 -4.92 -7.57
C GLY A 192 -15.58 -5.49 -6.81
N GLU A 193 -15.32 -6.25 -5.77
CA GLU A 193 -16.34 -6.86 -4.91
C GLU A 193 -17.15 -5.84 -4.07
N CYS A 194 -16.70 -4.59 -4.02
CA CYS A 194 -17.41 -3.50 -3.33
C CYS A 194 -18.42 -2.77 -4.19
N THR A 195 -18.67 -3.16 -5.44
CA THR A 195 -19.62 -2.50 -6.35
C THR A 195 -21.04 -2.46 -5.76
N ASP A 196 -21.42 -3.51 -5.03
CA ASP A 196 -22.73 -3.67 -4.39
C ASP A 196 -22.73 -3.26 -2.91
N TRP A 197 -21.62 -2.71 -2.41
CA TRP A 197 -21.56 -2.28 -1.03
C TRP A 197 -22.50 -1.12 -0.77
N ASP A 198 -23.25 -1.27 0.31
CA ASP A 198 -24.15 -0.24 0.81
C ASP A 198 -23.39 1.07 1.02
N ARG A 199 -23.93 2.17 0.48
CA ARG A 199 -23.41 3.52 0.69
C ARG A 199 -23.19 3.88 2.15
N ARG A 200 -23.86 3.19 3.09
CA ARG A 200 -23.65 3.32 4.54
C ARG A 200 -22.24 2.92 4.99
N ARG A 201 -21.51 2.14 4.19
CA ARG A 201 -20.10 1.78 4.45
C ARG A 201 -19.12 2.87 4.04
N PHE A 202 -19.58 3.83 3.23
CA PHE A 202 -18.73 4.95 2.85
C PHE A 202 -18.55 5.89 4.04
N LEU A 203 -17.29 6.17 4.38
CA LEU A 203 -16.89 7.15 5.38
C LEU A 203 -15.92 8.15 4.73
N PRO A 204 -16.27 9.45 4.65
CA PRO A 204 -15.35 10.47 4.17
C PRO A 204 -14.08 10.50 5.01
N ALA A 205 -12.90 10.43 4.37
CA ALA A 205 -11.64 10.39 5.10
C ALA A 205 -11.37 11.68 5.90
N GLU A 206 -12.03 12.79 5.58
CA GLU A 206 -11.98 14.03 6.35
C GLU A 206 -12.42 13.85 7.82
N ARG A 207 -13.35 12.89 8.07
CA ARG A 207 -13.78 12.55 9.43
C ARG A 207 -12.62 12.10 10.35
N VAL A 208 -11.53 11.61 9.78
CA VAL A 208 -10.31 11.25 10.54
C VAL A 208 -9.79 12.43 11.34
N LEU A 209 -9.89 13.65 10.82
CA LEU A 209 -9.41 14.85 11.49
C LEU A 209 -10.15 15.16 12.80
N GLU A 210 -11.38 14.68 12.97
CA GLU A 210 -12.18 14.83 14.19
C GLU A 210 -11.57 14.04 15.38
N TYR A 211 -10.80 12.99 15.08
CA TYR A 211 -10.17 12.10 16.06
C TYR A 211 -8.70 12.45 16.35
N LEU A 212 -8.14 13.41 15.61
CA LEU A 212 -6.73 13.79 15.76
C LEU A 212 -6.56 15.02 16.66
N PRO A 213 -5.44 15.10 17.41
CA PRO A 213 -5.02 16.38 17.99
C PRO A 213 -4.89 17.43 16.90
N LYS A 214 -5.20 18.69 17.22
CA LYS A 214 -4.96 19.81 16.30
C LYS A 214 -3.52 19.74 15.79
N GLY A 215 -3.33 19.94 14.50
CA GLY A 215 -2.04 19.82 13.85
C GLY A 215 -1.94 20.72 12.63
N GLU A 216 -0.87 20.59 11.90
CA GLU A 216 -0.61 21.35 10.67
C GLU A 216 -0.71 20.46 9.43
N ARG A 217 -1.18 21.06 8.34
CA ARG A 217 -1.07 20.44 7.02
C ARG A 217 0.37 20.54 6.55
N VAL A 218 0.94 19.43 6.08
CA VAL A 218 2.32 19.39 5.58
C VAL A 218 2.34 19.13 4.07
N PRO A 219 3.38 19.62 3.35
CA PRO A 219 3.48 19.38 1.91
C PRO A 219 3.44 17.90 1.57
N SER A 220 2.71 17.55 0.51
CA SER A 220 2.62 16.20 -0.02
C SER A 220 3.18 16.17 -1.44
N GLY A 221 4.00 15.16 -1.75
CA GLY A 221 4.47 14.87 -3.10
C GLY A 221 3.63 13.83 -3.83
N GLY A 222 2.35 13.67 -3.47
CA GLY A 222 1.45 12.68 -4.07
C GLY A 222 -0.01 12.94 -3.72
N VAL A 223 -0.88 11.95 -3.99
CA VAL A 223 -2.34 12.08 -3.87
C VAL A 223 -2.89 12.17 -2.43
N ALA A 224 -2.09 11.85 -1.42
CA ALA A 224 -2.51 11.94 -0.03
C ALA A 224 -2.35 13.38 0.49
N GLU A 225 -3.38 13.93 1.08
CA GLU A 225 -3.31 15.15 1.88
C GLU A 225 -2.71 14.81 3.24
N LEU A 226 -1.56 15.40 3.58
CA LEU A 226 -0.80 15.03 4.77
C LEU A 226 -1.00 16.03 5.91
N TRP A 227 -1.20 15.49 7.09
CA TRP A 227 -1.32 16.22 8.35
C TRP A 227 -0.28 15.72 9.34
N ARG A 228 0.30 16.62 10.12
CA ARG A 228 1.11 16.29 11.31
C ARG A 228 0.35 16.70 12.54
N PRO A 229 -0.29 15.77 13.26
CA PRO A 229 -0.96 16.07 14.51
C PRO A 229 0.02 16.56 15.57
N ALA A 230 -0.42 17.41 16.49
CA ALA A 230 0.43 17.91 17.57
C ALA A 230 0.98 16.75 18.41
N GLY A 231 2.30 16.75 18.63
CA GLY A 231 2.99 15.69 19.35
C GLY A 231 3.32 14.43 18.54
N PHE A 232 3.02 14.40 17.22
CA PHE A 232 3.39 13.30 16.35
C PHE A 232 4.67 13.63 15.59
N ARG A 233 5.55 12.63 15.43
CA ARG A 233 6.72 12.71 14.56
C ARG A 233 6.43 12.25 13.13
N GLY A 234 5.54 11.29 12.96
CA GLY A 234 5.05 10.83 11.67
C GLY A 234 3.85 11.63 11.17
N THR A 235 3.31 11.25 10.02
CA THR A 235 2.19 11.92 9.38
C THR A 235 0.96 11.04 9.29
N VAL A 236 -0.22 11.70 9.29
CA VAL A 236 -1.50 11.07 8.95
C VAL A 236 -1.96 11.63 7.60
N GLY A 237 -2.16 10.76 6.64
CA GLY A 237 -2.56 11.11 5.28
C GLY A 237 -4.01 10.74 5.00
N LEU A 238 -4.69 11.58 4.23
CA LEU A 238 -6.04 11.33 3.75
C LEU A 238 -6.00 11.12 2.23
N ILE A 239 -6.52 10.01 1.75
CA ILE A 239 -6.68 9.72 0.32
C ILE A 239 -8.19 9.69 0.04
N ARG A 240 -8.65 10.68 -0.69
CA ARG A 240 -10.08 11.02 -0.85
C ARG A 240 -10.56 10.90 -2.30
N PRO A 241 -10.55 9.70 -2.91
CA PRO A 241 -10.90 9.53 -4.32
C PRO A 241 -12.36 9.85 -4.65
N LEU A 242 -13.26 9.76 -3.67
CA LEU A 242 -14.69 10.01 -3.85
C LEU A 242 -15.10 11.39 -3.36
N SER A 243 -14.69 11.80 -2.15
CA SER A 243 -15.09 13.09 -1.59
C SER A 243 -14.28 14.26 -2.16
N GLN A 244 -13.06 14.03 -2.61
CA GLN A 244 -12.21 15.05 -3.26
C GLN A 244 -11.40 14.42 -4.40
N ARG A 245 -11.91 14.56 -5.62
CA ARG A 245 -11.24 14.01 -6.80
C ARG A 245 -9.87 14.68 -7.01
N PHE A 246 -8.84 13.86 -7.14
CA PHE A 246 -7.45 14.27 -7.40
C PHE A 246 -6.89 13.72 -8.72
N CYS A 247 -7.78 13.43 -9.69
CA CYS A 247 -7.37 12.83 -10.96
C CYS A 247 -6.39 13.71 -11.76
N ALA A 248 -6.39 15.01 -11.54
CA ALA A 248 -5.45 15.93 -12.16
C ALA A 248 -4.02 15.80 -11.59
N ASP A 249 -3.89 15.39 -10.34
CA ASP A 249 -2.61 15.29 -9.60
C ASP A 249 -2.10 13.84 -9.48
N CYS A 250 -2.85 12.88 -10.05
CA CYS A 250 -2.51 11.45 -10.01
C CYS A 250 -1.56 11.12 -11.16
N ASP A 251 -0.36 10.59 -10.86
CA ASP A 251 0.62 10.05 -11.80
C ASP A 251 0.66 8.51 -11.73
#